data_b2377391137b8de7ece5b0493a90c2a2
#
_entry.id   b2377391137b8de7ece5b0493a90c2a2
#
_cell.length_a   1.000
_cell.length_b   1.000
_cell.length_c   1.000
_cell.angle_alpha   90.00
_cell.angle_beta   90.00
_cell.angle_gamma   90.00
#
_symmetry.space_group_name_H-M   'P 1'
#
loop_
_entity.id
_entity.type
_entity.pdbx_description
1 polymer ?
#
loop_
_entity_poly.entity_id
_entity_poly.type
_entity_poly.pdbx_seq_one_letter_code
_entity_poly.pdbx_strand_id
1 'polypeptide(L)'
;MKVVVIIPAAGLGTRMAPMPGGAKDRRKKAGPSKQFTELGGTPILIHTLRKFAAVDSVNEIWIALRESEMAGFRAELEKENKAALHKDTLKKKIELVGGGEHRQQSVGNALNAISAAAEDIVLVHDAVRPFVTETIIREVIAAAQKYGAAIAALPAVDTVKQVERTSDGALIKSTIPRAGVVMAQTPQGFRYSVIKRAFDEAADDGFLGTDEASLVERSGHDVAVVMGSPRNIKITAPADMELAEFYLKSTDRH
;
A
#
# COMPACT_ATOMS: atom_id res chain seq x y z
N MET A 1 -14.69 17.86 -5.08
CA MET A 1 -14.32 16.61 -4.40
C MET A 1 -12.82 16.43 -4.58
N LYS A 2 -12.11 16.25 -3.50
CA LYS A 2 -10.65 16.06 -3.45
C LYS A 2 -10.35 14.56 -3.34
N VAL A 3 -9.27 14.13 -3.98
CA VAL A 3 -8.73 12.77 -3.84
C VAL A 3 -7.34 12.87 -3.22
N VAL A 4 -7.16 12.24 -2.07
CA VAL A 4 -5.90 12.20 -1.33
C VAL A 4 -5.39 10.77 -1.28
N VAL A 5 -4.11 10.57 -1.54
CA VAL A 5 -3.47 9.25 -1.46
C VAL A 5 -2.59 9.19 -0.22
N ILE A 6 -2.70 8.14 0.56
CA ILE A 6 -1.81 7.83 1.69
C ILE A 6 -0.96 6.62 1.31
N ILE A 7 0.36 6.75 1.42
CA ILE A 7 1.32 5.68 1.18
C ILE A 7 2.07 5.40 2.49
N PRO A 8 1.66 4.37 3.28
CA PRO A 8 2.40 3.97 4.46
C PRO A 8 3.74 3.31 4.06
N ALA A 9 4.84 3.92 4.43
CA ALA A 9 6.19 3.55 4.05
C ALA A 9 7.19 3.50 5.25
N ALA A 10 6.70 3.46 6.51
CA ALA A 10 7.53 3.42 7.71
C ALA A 10 7.96 2.00 8.15
N GLY A 11 7.51 0.94 7.48
CA GLY A 11 7.75 -0.45 7.86
C GLY A 11 9.22 -0.86 7.74
N LEU A 12 9.71 -1.64 8.71
CA LEU A 12 11.10 -2.14 8.75
C LEU A 12 11.45 -3.18 7.67
N GLY A 13 10.47 -3.73 6.96
CA GLY A 13 10.73 -4.68 5.88
C GLY A 13 11.39 -6.00 6.31
N THR A 14 11.19 -6.43 7.55
CA THR A 14 11.85 -7.60 8.17
C THR A 14 11.73 -8.90 7.37
N ARG A 15 10.73 -9.03 6.49
CA ARG A 15 10.51 -10.20 5.63
C ARG A 15 11.45 -10.27 4.42
N MET A 16 12.15 -9.19 4.07
CA MET A 16 13.19 -9.18 3.02
C MET A 16 14.58 -9.58 3.55
N ALA A 17 14.75 -9.77 4.85
CA ALA A 17 15.97 -10.31 5.39
C ALA A 17 16.14 -11.79 4.95
N PRO A 18 17.36 -12.24 4.58
CA PRO A 18 17.61 -13.65 4.28
C PRO A 18 17.15 -14.53 5.44
N MET A 19 16.53 -15.68 5.13
CA MET A 19 16.15 -16.67 6.14
C MET A 19 17.37 -16.99 7.01
N PRO A 20 17.23 -17.07 8.36
CA PRO A 20 18.35 -17.34 9.25
C PRO A 20 18.76 -18.80 9.13
N GLY A 21 19.75 -19.06 8.29
CA GLY A 21 20.44 -20.34 8.08
C GLY A 21 21.95 -20.22 8.25
N GLY A 22 22.43 -19.30 9.04
CA GLY A 22 23.83 -19.10 9.30
C GLY A 22 24.03 -18.19 10.52
N ALA A 23 25.05 -18.47 11.33
CA ALA A 23 25.36 -17.89 12.62
C ALA A 23 25.05 -16.40 12.77
N LYS A 24 24.40 -16.06 13.87
CA LYS A 24 23.99 -14.71 14.30
C LYS A 24 25.17 -13.74 14.29
N ASP A 25 25.35 -12.99 13.22
CA ASP A 25 26.13 -11.75 13.28
C ASP A 25 25.18 -10.57 13.57
N ARG A 26 25.04 -10.24 14.84
CA ARG A 26 24.16 -9.18 15.37
C ARG A 26 24.66 -7.76 15.04
N ARG A 27 25.67 -7.60 14.18
CA ARG A 27 26.33 -6.31 13.87
C ARG A 27 26.11 -5.81 12.45
N LYS A 28 25.35 -6.47 11.60
CA LYS A 28 25.02 -5.89 10.30
C LYS A 28 24.03 -4.74 10.52
N LYS A 29 24.45 -3.51 10.22
CA LYS A 29 23.56 -2.35 10.07
C LYS A 29 22.37 -2.80 9.22
N ALA A 30 21.15 -2.56 9.70
CA ALA A 30 19.95 -2.82 8.94
C ALA A 30 20.13 -2.16 7.56
N GLY A 31 20.01 -2.93 6.49
CA GLY A 31 20.03 -2.41 5.13
C GLY A 31 18.90 -1.39 4.94
N PRO A 32 18.88 -0.64 3.84
CA PRO A 32 17.82 0.32 3.55
C PRO A 32 16.47 -0.40 3.63
N SER A 33 15.45 0.32 4.14
CA SER A 33 14.09 -0.21 4.19
C SER A 33 13.65 -0.61 2.78
N LYS A 34 12.89 -1.67 2.67
CA LYS A 34 12.58 -2.30 1.37
C LYS A 34 11.88 -1.36 0.36
N GLN A 35 11.16 -0.35 0.82
CA GLN A 35 10.56 0.67 -0.05
C GLN A 35 11.61 1.55 -0.76
N PHE A 36 12.84 1.58 -0.24
CA PHE A 36 13.98 2.26 -0.85
C PHE A 36 14.91 1.31 -1.62
N THR A 37 14.59 0.02 -1.68
CA THR A 37 15.28 -0.90 -2.60
C THR A 37 15.05 -0.43 -4.03
N GLU A 38 16.11 -0.43 -4.83
CA GLU A 38 16.04 0.01 -6.22
C GLU A 38 15.47 -1.09 -7.13
N LEU A 39 14.59 -0.69 -8.02
CA LEU A 39 14.06 -1.47 -9.11
C LEU A 39 14.41 -0.73 -10.41
N GLY A 40 15.30 -1.31 -11.22
CA GLY A 40 15.81 -0.62 -12.42
C GLY A 40 16.52 0.70 -12.12
N GLY A 41 17.25 0.80 -11.00
CA GLY A 41 17.99 2.01 -10.60
C GLY A 41 17.13 3.12 -9.99
N THR A 42 15.86 2.87 -9.70
CA THR A 42 14.94 3.82 -9.06
C THR A 42 14.30 3.15 -7.83
N PRO A 43 14.19 3.82 -6.67
CA PRO A 43 13.51 3.27 -5.50
C PRO A 43 12.08 2.82 -5.80
N ILE A 44 11.66 1.66 -5.26
CA ILE A 44 10.29 1.11 -5.46
C ILE A 44 9.22 2.15 -5.09
N LEU A 45 9.43 2.89 -4.01
CA LEU A 45 8.50 3.94 -3.56
C LEU A 45 8.32 5.03 -4.63
N ILE A 46 9.36 5.41 -5.36
CA ILE A 46 9.28 6.38 -6.46
C ILE A 46 8.46 5.83 -7.63
N HIS A 47 8.65 4.55 -8.00
CA HIS A 47 7.80 3.92 -9.01
C HIS A 47 6.32 3.96 -8.61
N THR A 48 6.02 3.61 -7.35
CA THR A 48 4.66 3.67 -6.81
C THR A 48 4.10 5.09 -6.84
N LEU A 49 4.88 6.07 -6.40
CA LEU A 49 4.50 7.48 -6.38
C LEU A 49 4.14 8.00 -7.78
N ARG A 50 4.96 7.68 -8.79
CA ARG A 50 4.72 8.07 -10.20
C ARG A 50 3.35 7.58 -10.71
N LYS A 51 2.88 6.40 -10.28
CA LYS A 51 1.57 5.87 -10.70
C LYS A 51 0.42 6.75 -10.24
N PHE A 52 0.46 7.22 -9.00
CA PHE A 52 -0.58 8.12 -8.48
C PHE A 52 -0.43 9.56 -8.97
N ALA A 53 0.80 10.03 -9.12
CA ALA A 53 1.06 11.38 -9.64
C ALA A 53 0.56 11.55 -11.09
N ALA A 54 0.54 10.48 -11.89
CA ALA A 54 0.05 10.47 -13.26
C ALA A 54 -1.49 10.54 -13.37
N VAL A 55 -2.23 10.26 -12.30
CA VAL A 55 -3.70 10.26 -12.32
C VAL A 55 -4.23 11.67 -12.05
N ASP A 56 -4.91 12.28 -13.03
CA ASP A 56 -5.38 13.67 -12.95
C ASP A 56 -6.28 13.95 -11.75
N SER A 57 -7.16 13.00 -11.40
CA SER A 57 -8.09 13.13 -10.27
C SER A 57 -7.43 13.10 -8.89
N VAL A 58 -6.18 12.66 -8.77
CA VAL A 58 -5.41 12.72 -7.52
C VAL A 58 -4.95 14.15 -7.28
N ASN A 59 -5.21 14.71 -6.10
CA ASN A 59 -4.86 16.08 -5.73
C ASN A 59 -3.60 16.14 -4.86
N GLU A 60 -3.51 15.27 -3.86
CA GLU A 60 -2.42 15.25 -2.89
C GLU A 60 -1.96 13.82 -2.63
N ILE A 61 -0.68 13.65 -2.29
CA ILE A 61 -0.09 12.37 -1.88
C ILE A 61 0.64 12.59 -0.55
N TRP A 62 0.25 11.80 0.45
CA TRP A 62 0.84 11.81 1.78
C TRP A 62 1.64 10.53 1.99
N ILE A 63 2.90 10.65 2.37
CA ILE A 63 3.79 9.51 2.55
C ILE A 63 4.19 9.45 4.03
N ALA A 64 3.79 8.37 4.70
CA ALA A 64 4.15 8.15 6.09
C ALA A 64 5.50 7.42 6.16
N LEU A 65 6.54 8.11 6.62
CA LEU A 65 7.92 7.63 6.72
C LEU A 65 8.42 7.67 8.17
N ARG A 66 9.46 6.90 8.46
CA ARG A 66 10.23 7.13 9.69
C ARG A 66 10.92 8.48 9.62
N GLU A 67 10.98 9.19 10.72
CA GLU A 67 11.63 10.51 10.78
C GLU A 67 13.06 10.49 10.23
N SER A 68 13.82 9.43 10.57
CA SER A 68 15.18 9.24 10.09
C SER A 68 15.33 9.08 8.58
N GLU A 69 14.24 8.77 7.87
CA GLU A 69 14.23 8.55 6.42
C GLU A 69 13.71 9.77 5.64
N MET A 70 13.03 10.71 6.31
CA MET A 70 12.38 11.85 5.65
C MET A 70 13.36 12.77 4.92
N ALA A 71 14.50 13.08 5.54
CA ALA A 71 15.49 13.98 4.93
C ALA A 71 16.08 13.36 3.64
N GLY A 72 16.43 12.07 3.70
CA GLY A 72 16.93 11.34 2.53
C GLY A 72 15.89 11.25 1.41
N PHE A 73 14.64 11.00 1.76
CA PHE A 73 13.57 10.90 0.76
C PHE A 73 13.21 12.26 0.15
N ARG A 74 13.28 13.37 0.89
CA ARG A 74 13.14 14.72 0.33
C ARG A 74 14.19 14.99 -0.75
N ALA A 75 15.44 14.62 -0.50
CA ALA A 75 16.50 14.77 -1.48
C ALA A 75 16.25 13.92 -2.75
N GLU A 76 15.67 12.73 -2.59
CA GLU A 76 15.28 11.87 -3.72
C GLU A 76 14.14 12.46 -4.53
N LEU A 77 13.11 13.02 -3.89
CA LEU A 77 12.02 13.74 -4.56
C LEU A 77 12.53 14.96 -5.34
N GLU A 78 13.51 15.68 -4.80
CA GLU A 78 14.13 16.81 -5.50
C GLU A 78 14.90 16.38 -6.76
N LYS A 79 15.60 15.24 -6.69
CA LYS A 79 16.26 14.66 -7.87
C LYS A 79 15.24 14.27 -8.93
N GLU A 80 14.15 13.61 -8.52
CA GLU A 80 13.05 13.24 -9.40
C GLU A 80 12.46 14.48 -10.10
N ASN A 81 12.16 15.53 -9.36
CA ASN A 81 11.62 16.76 -9.90
C ASN A 81 12.59 17.45 -10.89
N LYS A 82 13.90 17.37 -10.64
CA LYS A 82 14.93 17.93 -11.55
C LYS A 82 15.12 17.08 -12.81
N ALA A 83 15.08 15.74 -12.68
CA ALA A 83 15.20 14.82 -13.82
C ALA A 83 13.96 14.88 -14.72
N ALA A 84 12.82 15.27 -14.19
CA ALA A 84 11.53 15.43 -14.89
C ALA A 84 11.44 16.66 -15.81
N LEU A 85 12.54 17.37 -16.10
CA LEU A 85 12.58 18.52 -17.01
C LEU A 85 11.98 18.26 -18.43
N HIS A 86 11.63 17.01 -18.74
CA HIS A 86 11.04 16.63 -20.02
C HIS A 86 9.69 15.90 -20.00
N LYS A 87 9.13 15.52 -18.85
CA LYS A 87 7.73 15.01 -18.72
C LYS A 87 7.24 15.05 -17.26
N ASP A 88 6.29 15.87 -16.98
CA ASP A 88 5.18 15.87 -16.00
C ASP A 88 5.22 14.93 -14.76
N THR A 89 6.34 14.68 -14.08
CA THR A 89 6.43 13.51 -13.22
C THR A 89 5.93 13.72 -11.80
N LEU A 90 5.97 14.89 -11.18
CA LEU A 90 5.47 15.05 -9.81
C LEU A 90 4.85 16.44 -9.57
N LYS A 91 3.91 16.84 -10.43
CA LYS A 91 3.16 18.12 -10.25
C LYS A 91 2.19 18.13 -9.07
N LYS A 92 2.00 16.98 -8.41
CA LYS A 92 1.08 16.87 -7.29
C LYS A 92 1.72 17.37 -6.00
N LYS A 93 0.89 17.87 -5.09
CA LYS A 93 1.33 18.19 -3.74
C LYS A 93 1.72 16.89 -3.02
N ILE A 94 2.99 16.77 -2.63
CA ILE A 94 3.52 15.63 -1.89
C ILE A 94 3.92 16.09 -0.50
N GLU A 95 3.33 15.46 0.53
CA GLU A 95 3.59 15.74 1.93
C GLU A 95 4.19 14.51 2.63
N LEU A 96 5.09 14.74 3.56
CA LEU A 96 5.68 13.71 4.40
C LEU A 96 5.16 13.83 5.83
N VAL A 97 4.77 12.72 6.42
CA VAL A 97 4.30 12.63 7.81
C VAL A 97 5.06 11.53 8.56
N GLY A 98 5.20 11.68 9.87
CA GLY A 98 5.79 10.65 10.73
C GLY A 98 4.96 9.37 10.72
N GLY A 99 5.61 8.24 10.39
CA GLY A 99 4.99 6.93 10.53
C GLY A 99 4.94 6.49 11.99
N GLY A 100 4.18 5.43 12.25
CA GLY A 100 4.06 4.81 13.55
C GLY A 100 4.74 3.43 13.61
N GLU A 101 4.60 2.75 14.75
CA GLU A 101 5.12 1.40 14.96
C GLU A 101 4.46 0.36 14.04
N HIS A 102 3.17 0.56 13.75
CA HIS A 102 2.37 -0.29 12.90
C HIS A 102 1.88 0.46 11.65
N ARG A 103 1.52 -0.30 10.60
CA ARG A 103 0.99 0.25 9.35
C ARG A 103 -0.26 1.07 9.59
N GLN A 104 -1.20 0.59 10.41
CA GLN A 104 -2.42 1.31 10.80
C GLN A 104 -2.08 2.65 11.45
N GLN A 105 -1.15 2.71 12.39
CA GLN A 105 -0.74 3.95 13.03
C GLN A 105 -0.14 4.94 12.02
N SER A 106 0.66 4.45 11.07
CA SER A 106 1.21 5.29 9.99
C SER A 106 0.13 5.91 9.12
N VAL A 107 -0.93 5.16 8.78
CA VAL A 107 -2.09 5.67 8.06
C VAL A 107 -2.90 6.64 8.92
N GLY A 108 -3.11 6.33 10.20
CA GLY A 108 -3.80 7.20 11.17
C GLY A 108 -3.12 8.55 11.33
N ASN A 109 -1.78 8.58 11.41
CA ASN A 109 -1.01 9.82 11.47
C ASN A 109 -1.24 10.69 10.23
N ALA A 110 -1.26 10.09 9.04
CA ALA A 110 -1.57 10.80 7.80
C ALA A 110 -3.02 11.30 7.78
N LEU A 111 -3.99 10.46 8.16
CA LEU A 111 -5.41 10.82 8.24
C LEU A 111 -5.65 12.03 9.17
N ASN A 112 -4.93 12.10 10.28
CA ASN A 112 -5.02 13.21 11.23
C ASN A 112 -4.36 14.50 10.71
N ALA A 113 -3.42 14.40 9.76
CA ALA A 113 -2.74 15.54 9.16
C ALA A 113 -3.47 16.09 7.91
N ILE A 114 -4.31 15.28 7.29
CA ILE A 114 -5.06 15.64 6.07
C ILE A 114 -6.21 16.59 6.43
N SER A 115 -6.34 17.69 5.68
CA SER A 115 -7.55 18.52 5.66
C SER A 115 -8.43 18.08 4.50
N ALA A 116 -9.54 17.40 4.78
CA ALA A 116 -10.48 16.88 3.81
C ALA A 116 -11.93 17.06 4.27
N ALA A 117 -12.84 17.25 3.32
CA ALA A 117 -14.28 17.24 3.57
C ALA A 117 -14.80 15.79 3.71
N ALA A 118 -15.97 15.60 4.31
CA ALA A 118 -16.57 14.29 4.58
C ALA A 118 -16.65 13.38 3.35
N GLU A 119 -16.97 13.95 2.19
CA GLU A 119 -17.17 13.26 0.91
C GLU A 119 -15.89 13.19 0.04
N ASP A 120 -14.77 13.76 0.48
CA ASP A 120 -13.51 13.61 -0.22
C ASP A 120 -13.02 12.16 -0.14
N ILE A 121 -12.26 11.72 -1.14
CA ILE A 121 -11.79 10.34 -1.23
C ILE A 121 -10.37 10.23 -0.69
N VAL A 122 -10.15 9.27 0.18
CA VAL A 122 -8.84 8.86 0.64
C VAL A 122 -8.52 7.48 0.05
N LEU A 123 -7.41 7.39 -0.66
CA LEU A 123 -6.84 6.12 -1.10
C LEU A 123 -5.69 5.72 -0.20
N VAL A 124 -5.65 4.49 0.25
CA VAL A 124 -4.48 3.93 0.94
C VAL A 124 -3.82 2.90 0.04
N HIS A 125 -2.51 3.05 -0.18
CA HIS A 125 -1.78 2.17 -1.09
C HIS A 125 -0.42 1.74 -0.53
N ASP A 126 -0.10 0.46 -0.68
CA ASP A 126 1.19 -0.09 -0.23
C ASP A 126 2.37 0.49 -1.02
N ALA A 127 3.36 1.06 -0.33
CA ALA A 127 4.58 1.64 -0.91
C ALA A 127 5.34 0.70 -1.87
N VAL A 128 5.13 -0.60 -1.74
CA VAL A 128 5.83 -1.65 -2.48
C VAL A 128 4.96 -2.37 -3.51
N ARG A 129 3.93 -1.69 -4.05
CA ARG A 129 3.14 -2.15 -5.21
C ARG A 129 3.29 -1.19 -6.40
N PRO A 130 4.45 -1.20 -7.07
CA PRO A 130 4.77 -0.20 -8.12
C PRO A 130 4.02 -0.42 -9.44
N PHE A 131 3.26 -1.51 -9.59
CA PHE A 131 2.62 -1.88 -10.85
C PHE A 131 1.10 -1.68 -10.87
N VAL A 132 0.56 -0.93 -9.91
CA VAL A 132 -0.84 -0.51 -9.98
C VAL A 132 -1.09 0.28 -11.27
N THR A 133 -2.22 0.01 -11.94
CA THR A 133 -2.59 0.73 -13.17
C THR A 133 -3.48 1.92 -12.88
N GLU A 134 -3.45 2.91 -13.75
CA GLU A 134 -4.35 4.05 -13.69
C GLU A 134 -5.82 3.62 -13.69
N THR A 135 -6.18 2.61 -14.48
CA THR A 135 -7.54 2.04 -14.53
C THR A 135 -7.98 1.57 -13.14
N ILE A 136 -7.18 0.76 -12.45
CA ILE A 136 -7.51 0.30 -11.09
C ILE A 136 -7.68 1.47 -10.13
N ILE A 137 -6.80 2.47 -10.19
CA ILE A 137 -6.89 3.66 -9.33
C ILE A 137 -8.22 4.39 -9.58
N ARG A 138 -8.57 4.66 -10.84
CA ARG A 138 -9.80 5.35 -11.23
C ARG A 138 -11.06 4.56 -10.84
N GLU A 139 -11.06 3.24 -11.04
CA GLU A 139 -12.19 2.39 -10.68
C GLU A 139 -12.40 2.33 -9.17
N VAL A 140 -11.34 2.26 -8.35
CA VAL A 140 -11.44 2.32 -6.89
C VAL A 140 -11.97 3.68 -6.43
N ILE A 141 -11.52 4.79 -7.03
CA ILE A 141 -12.05 6.13 -6.74
C ILE A 141 -13.55 6.16 -7.03
N ALA A 142 -13.98 5.73 -8.21
CA ALA A 142 -15.39 5.74 -8.62
C ALA A 142 -16.26 4.85 -7.72
N ALA A 143 -15.77 3.67 -7.35
CA ALA A 143 -16.48 2.76 -6.45
C ALA A 143 -16.57 3.32 -5.02
N ALA A 144 -15.50 3.93 -4.50
CA ALA A 144 -15.52 4.59 -3.20
C ALA A 144 -16.48 5.80 -3.17
N GLN A 145 -16.57 6.55 -4.27
CA GLN A 145 -17.58 7.61 -4.41
C GLN A 145 -19.00 7.07 -4.34
N LYS A 146 -19.25 5.96 -5.03
CA LYS A 146 -20.59 5.37 -5.12
C LYS A 146 -21.02 4.70 -3.83
N TYR A 147 -20.14 3.87 -3.25
CA TYR A 147 -20.45 2.97 -2.15
C TYR A 147 -19.92 3.42 -0.78
N GLY A 148 -19.08 4.45 -0.73
CA GLY A 148 -18.43 4.92 0.50
C GLY A 148 -17.09 4.26 0.78
N ALA A 149 -16.90 3.00 0.38
CA ALA A 149 -15.67 2.23 0.52
C ALA A 149 -15.49 1.23 -0.62
N ALA A 150 -14.25 1.02 -1.08
CA ALA A 150 -13.92 0.04 -2.11
C ALA A 150 -12.47 -0.41 -2.03
N ILE A 151 -12.19 -1.65 -2.42
CA ILE A 151 -10.83 -2.17 -2.52
C ILE A 151 -10.57 -2.81 -3.89
N ALA A 152 -9.32 -2.77 -4.34
CA ALA A 152 -8.87 -3.64 -5.41
C ALA A 152 -8.65 -5.05 -4.85
N ALA A 153 -9.11 -6.08 -5.54
CA ALA A 153 -8.91 -7.47 -5.13
C ALA A 153 -8.91 -8.44 -6.32
N LEU A 154 -8.38 -9.63 -6.11
CA LEU A 154 -8.42 -10.74 -7.07
C LEU A 154 -9.25 -11.90 -6.50
N PRO A 155 -10.07 -12.59 -7.31
CA PRO A 155 -10.66 -13.86 -6.91
C PRO A 155 -9.58 -14.87 -6.52
N ALA A 156 -9.82 -15.69 -5.50
CA ALA A 156 -8.93 -16.79 -5.17
C ALA A 156 -8.94 -17.84 -6.29
N VAL A 157 -7.76 -18.12 -6.85
CA VAL A 157 -7.58 -19.10 -7.94
C VAL A 157 -7.39 -20.50 -7.38
N ASP A 158 -6.54 -20.63 -6.36
CA ASP A 158 -6.24 -21.90 -5.71
C ASP A 158 -7.34 -22.30 -4.72
N THR A 159 -7.37 -23.60 -4.35
CA THR A 159 -8.27 -24.09 -3.30
C THR A 159 -7.84 -23.53 -1.95
N VAL A 160 -8.73 -22.79 -1.29
CA VAL A 160 -8.46 -22.17 0.03
C VAL A 160 -8.78 -23.17 1.14
N LYS A 161 -7.79 -23.42 2.01
CA LYS A 161 -7.91 -24.30 3.17
C LYS A 161 -7.81 -23.49 4.45
N GLN A 162 -8.77 -23.71 5.35
CA GLN A 162 -8.65 -23.29 6.75
C GLN A 162 -7.77 -24.30 7.48
N VAL A 163 -6.79 -23.84 8.24
CA VAL A 163 -5.86 -24.69 8.95
C VAL A 163 -5.80 -24.33 10.44
N GLU A 164 -5.53 -25.33 11.26
CA GLU A 164 -5.11 -25.17 12.64
C GLU A 164 -3.61 -25.38 12.74
N ARG A 165 -2.88 -24.42 13.35
CA ARG A 165 -1.45 -24.57 13.56
C ARG A 165 -1.19 -25.44 14.78
N THR A 166 -0.25 -26.39 14.64
CA THR A 166 0.24 -27.27 15.70
C THR A 166 1.73 -27.00 15.95
N SER A 167 2.31 -27.62 16.97
CA SER A 167 3.76 -27.58 17.24
C SER A 167 4.59 -28.07 16.04
N ASP A 168 4.08 -29.02 15.27
CA ASP A 168 4.81 -29.75 14.24
C ASP A 168 4.37 -29.37 12.81
N GLY A 169 3.50 -28.32 12.68
CA GLY A 169 3.04 -27.88 11.37
C GLY A 169 1.62 -27.31 11.37
N ALA A 170 0.80 -27.73 10.42
CA ALA A 170 -0.59 -27.31 10.32
C ALA A 170 -1.48 -28.45 9.81
N LEU A 171 -2.68 -28.60 10.41
CA LEU A 171 -3.70 -29.54 9.99
C LEU A 171 -4.85 -28.82 9.30
N ILE A 172 -5.35 -29.39 8.19
CA ILE A 172 -6.51 -28.84 7.47
C ILE A 172 -7.76 -29.08 8.31
N LYS A 173 -8.49 -28.00 8.62
CA LYS A 173 -9.82 -28.06 9.27
C LYS A 173 -10.96 -28.15 8.27
N SER A 174 -10.90 -27.32 7.23
CA SER A 174 -11.98 -27.22 6.25
C SER A 174 -11.48 -26.69 4.91
N THR A 175 -12.32 -26.82 3.88
CA THR A 175 -12.15 -26.13 2.60
C THR A 175 -13.12 -24.95 2.55
N ILE A 176 -12.60 -23.75 2.27
CA ILE A 176 -13.42 -22.55 2.11
C ILE A 176 -13.87 -22.48 0.65
N PRO A 177 -15.18 -22.34 0.37
CA PRO A 177 -15.67 -22.15 -0.99
C PRO A 177 -15.06 -20.90 -1.63
N ARG A 178 -14.19 -21.07 -2.61
CA ARG A 178 -13.41 -19.97 -3.22
C ARG A 178 -14.24 -18.94 -3.97
N ALA A 179 -15.47 -19.29 -4.36
CA ALA A 179 -16.39 -18.38 -5.06
C ALA A 179 -16.74 -17.12 -4.24
N GLY A 180 -16.65 -17.21 -2.91
CA GLY A 180 -16.85 -16.07 -1.99
C GLY A 180 -15.57 -15.49 -1.43
N VAL A 181 -14.39 -15.82 -2.00
CA VAL A 181 -13.10 -15.40 -1.45
C VAL A 181 -12.35 -14.55 -2.46
N VAL A 182 -11.92 -13.37 -2.01
CA VAL A 182 -11.03 -12.49 -2.78
C VAL A 182 -9.74 -12.22 -2.01
N MET A 183 -8.66 -12.04 -2.74
CA MET A 183 -7.37 -11.65 -2.19
C MET A 183 -7.24 -10.13 -2.31
N ALA A 184 -7.31 -9.45 -1.17
CA ALA A 184 -7.25 -8.00 -1.10
C ALA A 184 -5.90 -7.46 -1.62
N GLN A 185 -5.98 -6.45 -2.46
CA GLN A 185 -4.87 -5.64 -2.91
C GLN A 185 -5.07 -4.20 -2.44
N THR A 186 -4.17 -3.32 -2.82
CA THR A 186 -4.33 -1.88 -2.75
C THR A 186 -4.22 -1.28 -4.16
N PRO A 187 -4.86 -0.12 -4.46
CA PRO A 187 -5.42 0.83 -3.51
C PRO A 187 -6.71 0.35 -2.85
N GLN A 188 -6.91 0.80 -1.62
CA GLN A 188 -8.16 0.76 -0.90
C GLN A 188 -8.67 2.21 -0.79
N GLY A 189 -9.89 2.47 -1.23
CA GLY A 189 -10.46 3.81 -1.33
C GLY A 189 -11.68 3.98 -0.43
N PHE A 190 -11.80 5.14 0.19
CA PHE A 190 -12.85 5.43 1.17
C PHE A 190 -13.27 6.89 1.09
N ARG A 191 -14.54 7.20 1.39
CA ARG A 191 -14.89 8.56 1.79
C ARG A 191 -14.15 8.90 3.08
N TYR A 192 -13.68 10.14 3.18
CA TYR A 192 -12.91 10.57 4.35
C TYR A 192 -13.67 10.35 5.67
N SER A 193 -14.97 10.66 5.70
CA SER A 193 -15.81 10.44 6.89
C SER A 193 -15.87 8.96 7.30
N VAL A 194 -15.90 8.03 6.34
CA VAL A 194 -15.99 6.58 6.59
C VAL A 194 -14.70 6.05 7.20
N ILE A 195 -13.55 6.31 6.53
CA ILE A 195 -12.26 5.82 7.03
C ILE A 195 -11.87 6.51 8.34
N LYS A 196 -12.13 7.82 8.48
CA LYS A 196 -11.80 8.54 9.72
C LYS A 196 -12.54 7.96 10.92
N ARG A 197 -13.85 7.75 10.79
CA ARG A 197 -14.67 7.10 11.82
C ARG A 197 -14.14 5.72 12.18
N ALA A 198 -13.84 4.87 11.20
CA ALA A 198 -13.33 3.52 11.43
C ALA A 198 -11.99 3.52 12.18
N PHE A 199 -11.12 4.49 11.88
CA PHE A 199 -9.84 4.65 12.59
C PHE A 199 -10.03 5.17 14.01
N ASP A 200 -10.95 6.10 14.25
CA ASP A 200 -11.25 6.63 15.58
C ASP A 200 -11.82 5.52 16.49
N GLU A 201 -12.83 4.78 16.02
CA GLU A 201 -13.40 3.63 16.74
C GLU A 201 -12.33 2.56 17.04
N ALA A 202 -11.45 2.26 16.09
CA ALA A 202 -10.37 1.30 16.30
C ALA A 202 -9.32 1.80 17.31
N ALA A 203 -9.07 3.10 17.36
CA ALA A 203 -8.16 3.71 18.33
C ALA A 203 -8.72 3.65 19.75
N ASP A 204 -10.02 3.94 19.92
CA ASP A 204 -10.72 3.91 21.22
C ASP A 204 -10.73 2.50 21.81
N ASP A 205 -10.87 1.46 20.98
CA ASP A 205 -10.93 0.05 21.39
C ASP A 205 -9.56 -0.64 21.40
N GLY A 206 -8.49 0.02 20.93
CA GLY A 206 -7.17 -0.59 20.76
C GLY A 206 -7.14 -1.69 19.71
N PHE A 207 -8.05 -1.68 18.74
CA PHE A 207 -8.15 -2.71 17.71
C PHE A 207 -7.11 -2.53 16.61
N LEU A 208 -6.41 -3.60 16.26
CA LEU A 208 -5.47 -3.64 15.14
C LEU A 208 -6.06 -4.46 13.99
N GLY A 209 -6.42 -3.79 12.90
CA GLY A 209 -6.87 -4.41 11.66
C GLY A 209 -5.72 -4.95 10.81
N THR A 210 -6.05 -5.82 9.88
CA THR A 210 -5.09 -6.34 8.89
C THR A 210 -4.84 -5.35 7.76
N ASP A 211 -5.85 -4.56 7.41
CA ASP A 211 -5.86 -3.50 6.40
C ASP A 211 -6.95 -2.46 6.75
N GLU A 212 -7.12 -1.43 5.94
CA GLU A 212 -8.11 -0.38 6.18
C GLU A 212 -9.54 -0.89 5.98
N ALA A 213 -9.74 -1.80 5.02
CA ALA A 213 -11.07 -2.40 4.79
C ALA A 213 -11.58 -3.11 6.04
N SER A 214 -10.73 -3.86 6.74
CA SER A 214 -11.12 -4.57 7.97
C SER A 214 -11.58 -3.64 9.10
N LEU A 215 -11.06 -2.42 9.17
CA LEU A 215 -11.53 -1.40 10.12
C LEU A 215 -12.91 -0.87 9.72
N VAL A 216 -13.11 -0.60 8.42
CA VAL A 216 -14.35 -0.10 7.86
C VAL A 216 -15.47 -1.13 7.96
N GLU A 217 -15.19 -2.41 7.66
CA GLU A 217 -16.11 -3.53 7.86
C GLU A 217 -16.53 -3.64 9.34
N ARG A 218 -15.58 -3.55 10.25
CA ARG A 218 -15.83 -3.57 11.69
C ARG A 218 -16.74 -2.42 12.15
N SER A 219 -16.63 -1.24 11.55
CA SER A 219 -17.53 -0.11 11.84
C SER A 219 -18.92 -0.24 11.20
N GLY A 220 -19.22 -1.41 10.60
CA GLY A 220 -20.52 -1.74 10.04
C GLY A 220 -20.78 -1.14 8.64
N HIS A 221 -19.72 -0.80 7.89
CA HIS A 221 -19.85 -0.24 6.55
C HIS A 221 -19.46 -1.27 5.48
N ASP A 222 -20.28 -1.38 4.44
CA ASP A 222 -20.01 -2.28 3.31
C ASP A 222 -18.81 -1.78 2.49
N VAL A 223 -17.96 -2.71 2.04
CA VAL A 223 -16.80 -2.42 1.20
C VAL A 223 -16.97 -3.08 -0.16
N ALA A 224 -17.03 -2.27 -1.22
CA ALA A 224 -17.15 -2.77 -2.59
C ALA A 224 -15.80 -3.37 -3.07
N VAL A 225 -15.88 -4.35 -3.97
CA VAL A 225 -14.71 -4.95 -4.60
C VAL A 225 -14.60 -4.50 -6.04
N VAL A 226 -13.42 -3.99 -6.41
CA VAL A 226 -13.01 -3.66 -7.78
C VAL A 226 -11.99 -4.71 -8.24
N MET A 227 -12.04 -5.08 -9.52
CA MET A 227 -11.10 -6.06 -10.06
C MET A 227 -9.67 -5.50 -10.03
N GLY A 228 -8.79 -6.19 -9.34
CA GLY A 228 -7.36 -5.92 -9.29
C GLY A 228 -6.61 -6.49 -10.50
N SER A 229 -5.30 -6.61 -10.36
CA SER A 229 -4.44 -7.20 -11.40
C SER A 229 -3.42 -8.16 -10.79
N PRO A 230 -3.18 -9.33 -11.40
CA PRO A 230 -2.07 -10.20 -11.01
C PRO A 230 -0.70 -9.49 -11.11
N ARG A 231 -0.57 -8.48 -11.97
CA ARG A 231 0.64 -7.65 -12.07
C ARG A 231 0.80 -6.65 -10.92
N ASN A 232 -0.27 -6.33 -10.19
CA ASN A 232 -0.22 -5.43 -9.03
C ASN A 232 0.34 -6.17 -7.79
N ILE A 233 1.51 -6.80 -7.97
CA ILE A 233 2.20 -7.56 -6.93
C ILE A 233 2.67 -6.68 -5.78
N LYS A 234 2.74 -7.26 -4.58
CA LYS A 234 3.38 -6.66 -3.41
C LYS A 234 4.78 -7.22 -3.26
N ILE A 235 5.81 -6.40 -3.48
CA ILE A 235 7.20 -6.81 -3.35
C ILE A 235 7.53 -7.01 -1.86
N THR A 236 7.65 -8.26 -1.42
CA THR A 236 7.85 -8.62 -0.01
C THR A 236 9.02 -9.57 0.21
N ALA A 237 9.43 -10.30 -0.81
CA ALA A 237 10.51 -11.27 -0.78
C ALA A 237 11.47 -11.07 -1.97
N PRO A 238 12.70 -11.63 -1.93
CA PRO A 238 13.64 -11.54 -3.05
C PRO A 238 13.06 -12.05 -4.39
N ALA A 239 12.29 -13.14 -4.37
CA ALA A 239 11.64 -13.67 -5.58
C ALA A 239 10.66 -12.67 -6.22
N ASP A 240 9.99 -11.83 -5.42
CA ASP A 240 9.12 -10.78 -5.94
C ASP A 240 9.91 -9.72 -6.72
N MET A 241 11.20 -9.50 -6.37
CA MET A 241 12.06 -8.56 -7.10
C MET A 241 12.38 -9.05 -8.51
N GLU A 242 12.67 -10.35 -8.67
CA GLU A 242 12.93 -10.94 -9.99
C GLU A 242 11.70 -10.76 -10.91
N LEU A 243 10.50 -11.00 -10.37
CA LEU A 243 9.25 -10.79 -11.09
C LEU A 243 9.01 -9.30 -11.39
N ALA A 244 9.33 -8.42 -10.45
CA ALA A 244 9.23 -6.97 -10.62
C ALA A 244 10.15 -6.45 -11.73
N GLU A 245 11.40 -6.92 -11.78
CA GLU A 245 12.35 -6.60 -12.86
C GLU A 245 11.85 -7.06 -14.23
N PHE A 246 11.27 -8.26 -14.29
CA PHE A 246 10.66 -8.77 -15.52
C PHE A 246 9.50 -7.87 -15.97
N TYR A 247 8.62 -7.44 -15.06
CA TYR A 247 7.50 -6.55 -15.39
C TYR A 247 7.98 -5.17 -15.84
N LEU A 248 9.00 -4.61 -15.19
CA LEU A 248 9.57 -3.32 -15.58
C LEU A 248 10.05 -3.36 -17.03
N LYS A 249 10.89 -4.36 -17.38
CA LYS A 249 11.41 -4.54 -18.74
C LYS A 249 10.31 -4.76 -19.80
N SER A 250 9.19 -5.36 -19.41
CA SER A 250 8.07 -5.61 -20.33
C SER A 250 7.22 -4.34 -20.57
N THR A 251 7.25 -3.37 -19.66
CA THR A 251 6.53 -2.11 -19.80
C THR A 251 7.26 -1.13 -20.71
N ASP A 252 8.58 -1.19 -20.77
CA ASP A 252 9.43 -0.32 -21.62
C ASP A 252 9.38 -0.72 -23.13
N ARG A 253 8.69 -1.81 -23.47
CA ARG A 253 8.57 -2.31 -24.85
C ARG A 253 7.28 -1.91 -25.57
N HIS A 254 6.43 -1.13 -24.92
CA HIS A 254 5.18 -0.59 -25.45
C HIS A 254 5.12 0.93 -25.28
#